data_13586eca9da808cbfda35b6807fcdafa
#
_entry.id   13586eca9da808cbfda35b6807fcdafa
#
_cell.length_a   1.000
_cell.length_b   1.000
_cell.length_c   1.000
_cell.angle_alpha   90.00
_cell.angle_beta   90.00
_cell.angle_gamma   90.00
#
_symmetry.space_group_name_H-M   'P 1'
#
loop_
_entity.id
_entity.type
_entity.pdbx_description
1 polymer ?
#
loop_
_entity_poly.entity_id
_entity_poly.type
_entity_poly.pdbx_seq_one_letter_code
_entity_poly.pdbx_strand_id
1 'polypeptide(L)'
;MAKGPISADRLKSFVERIEALEEERKAIGGDIRDVYAEAKGVGYDVKTMRWAVQERRLEAAKKAERDALRDTYAHALQLDLFAKAA
;
A
#
# COMPACT_ATOMS: atom_id res chain seq x y z
N MET A 1 -1.60 26.86 7.45
CA MET A 1 -1.23 27.91 8.38
C MET A 1 -2.24 28.02 9.52
N ALA A 2 -1.77 28.01 10.75
CA ALA A 2 -2.66 28.10 11.90
C ALA A 2 -3.29 29.47 12.03
N LYS A 3 -4.59 29.52 12.19
CA LYS A 3 -5.35 30.75 12.38
C LYS A 3 -6.11 30.63 13.68
N GLY A 4 -5.76 31.42 14.63
CA GLY A 4 -6.39 31.40 15.93
C GLY A 4 -5.81 30.35 16.88
N PRO A 5 -6.40 30.18 18.05
CA PRO A 5 -5.87 29.29 19.08
C PRO A 5 -5.98 27.82 18.68
N ILE A 6 -4.98 27.05 19.08
CA ILE A 6 -4.96 25.61 18.86
C ILE A 6 -5.81 24.96 19.94
N SER A 7 -6.73 24.09 19.54
CA SER A 7 -7.51 23.30 20.48
C SER A 7 -6.62 22.19 21.07
N ALA A 8 -6.40 22.25 22.36
CA ALA A 8 -5.57 21.27 23.06
C ALA A 8 -6.15 19.86 22.95
N ASP A 9 -7.47 19.73 23.05
CA ASP A 9 -8.13 18.43 22.99
C ASP A 9 -8.01 17.80 21.59
N ARG A 10 -8.19 18.60 20.55
CA ARG A 10 -8.05 18.09 19.18
C ARG A 10 -6.61 17.71 18.87
N LEU A 11 -5.67 18.52 19.30
CA LEU A 11 -4.25 18.24 19.12
C LEU A 11 -3.88 16.94 19.82
N LYS A 12 -4.31 16.76 21.06
CA LYS A 12 -4.06 15.55 21.84
C LYS A 12 -4.64 14.32 21.13
N SER A 13 -5.86 14.44 20.62
CA SER A 13 -6.50 13.34 19.90
C SER A 13 -5.69 12.93 18.68
N PHE A 14 -5.24 13.90 17.88
CA PHE A 14 -4.41 13.59 16.72
C PHE A 14 -3.09 12.93 17.11
N VAL A 15 -2.44 13.44 18.11
CA VAL A 15 -1.16 12.90 18.59
C VAL A 15 -1.35 11.46 19.06
N GLU A 16 -2.35 11.20 19.85
CA GLU A 16 -2.60 9.85 20.38
C GLU A 16 -2.93 8.87 19.28
N ARG A 17 -3.69 9.30 18.28
CA ARG A 17 -4.02 8.45 17.12
C ARG A 17 -2.78 8.13 16.29
N ILE A 18 -1.91 9.12 16.11
CA ILE A 18 -0.66 8.91 15.38
C ILE A 18 0.24 7.95 16.16
N GLU A 19 0.35 8.12 17.46
CA GLU A 19 1.17 7.24 18.30
C GLU A 19 0.68 5.80 18.25
N ALA A 20 -0.62 5.59 18.30
CA ALA A 20 -1.19 4.25 18.20
C ALA A 20 -0.86 3.59 16.86
N LEU A 21 -0.96 4.36 15.76
CA LEU A 21 -0.64 3.84 14.43
C LEU A 21 0.86 3.57 14.26
N GLU A 22 1.70 4.40 14.87
CA GLU A 22 3.15 4.16 14.87
C GLU A 22 3.50 2.86 15.59
N GLU A 23 2.82 2.56 16.68
CA GLU A 23 3.01 1.29 17.39
C GLU A 23 2.58 0.11 16.53
N GLU A 24 1.46 0.22 15.84
CA GLU A 24 1.01 -0.82 14.92
C GLU A 24 2.02 -1.01 13.78
N ARG A 25 2.52 0.08 13.23
CA ARG A 25 3.51 0.02 12.15
C ARG A 25 4.77 -0.71 12.61
N LYS A 26 5.21 -0.42 13.83
CA LYS A 26 6.37 -1.06 14.42
C LYS A 26 6.17 -2.57 14.59
N ALA A 27 4.98 -2.95 15.07
CA ALA A 27 4.63 -4.35 15.24
C ALA A 27 4.61 -5.09 13.89
N ILE A 28 3.99 -4.48 12.88
CA ILE A 28 3.95 -5.05 11.53
C ILE A 28 5.36 -5.19 10.96
N GLY A 29 6.21 -4.19 11.18
CA GLY A 29 7.62 -4.26 10.76
C GLY A 29 8.34 -5.44 11.39
N GLY A 30 8.07 -5.72 12.66
CA GLY A 30 8.61 -6.89 13.35
C GLY A 30 8.12 -8.19 12.73
N ASP A 31 6.84 -8.27 12.42
CA ASP A 31 6.26 -9.46 11.79
C ASP A 31 6.87 -9.72 10.42
N ILE A 32 7.09 -8.67 9.64
CA ILE A 32 7.74 -8.81 8.33
C ILE A 32 9.16 -9.36 8.48
N ARG A 33 9.92 -8.82 9.43
CA ARG A 33 11.28 -9.33 9.71
C ARG A 33 11.26 -10.79 10.11
N ASP A 34 10.27 -11.20 10.88
CA ASP A 34 10.14 -12.59 11.33
C ASP A 34 9.88 -13.53 10.16
N VAL A 35 9.06 -13.13 9.19
CA VAL A 35 8.81 -13.93 7.99
C VAL A 35 10.08 -14.08 7.16
N TYR A 36 10.86 -13.02 6.99
CA TYR A 36 12.12 -13.10 6.28
C TYR A 36 13.12 -14.00 7.02
N ALA A 37 13.14 -13.93 8.34
CA ALA A 37 14.01 -14.79 9.14
C ALA A 37 13.62 -16.26 8.99
N GLU A 38 12.33 -16.55 8.98
CA GLU A 38 11.82 -17.90 8.74
C GLU A 38 12.23 -18.41 7.36
N ALA A 39 12.07 -17.58 6.34
CA ALA A 39 12.46 -17.94 4.98
C ALA A 39 13.94 -18.23 4.88
N LYS A 40 14.77 -17.42 5.54
CA LYS A 40 16.21 -17.63 5.59
C LYS A 40 16.55 -18.96 6.25
N GLY A 41 15.85 -19.31 7.32
CA GLY A 41 16.03 -20.57 8.02
C GLY A 41 15.71 -21.79 7.16
N VAL A 42 14.80 -21.64 6.21
CA VAL A 42 14.45 -22.69 5.26
C VAL A 42 15.44 -22.76 4.09
N GLY A 43 16.24 -21.73 3.88
CA GLY A 43 17.29 -21.72 2.85
C GLY A 43 17.08 -20.73 1.72
N TYR A 44 16.07 -19.88 1.83
CA TYR A 44 15.86 -18.85 0.81
C TYR A 44 16.82 -17.68 0.98
N ASP A 45 17.12 -17.02 -0.13
CA ASP A 45 17.94 -15.81 -0.12
C ASP A 45 17.07 -14.60 0.13
N VAL A 46 17.24 -13.99 1.31
CA VAL A 46 16.40 -12.87 1.74
C VAL A 46 16.54 -11.65 0.84
N LYS A 47 17.74 -11.37 0.37
CA LYS A 47 18.00 -10.24 -0.52
C LYS A 47 17.21 -10.37 -1.81
N THR A 48 17.22 -11.57 -2.39
CA THR A 48 16.47 -11.86 -3.61
C THR A 48 14.97 -11.81 -3.36
N MET A 49 14.53 -12.27 -2.20
CA MET A 49 13.11 -12.18 -1.83
C MET A 49 12.65 -10.74 -1.72
N ARG A 50 13.47 -9.86 -1.13
CA ARG A 50 13.13 -8.44 -1.03
C ARG A 50 13.00 -7.82 -2.42
N TRP A 51 13.87 -8.19 -3.32
CA TRP A 51 13.76 -7.77 -4.71
C TRP A 51 12.46 -8.25 -5.33
N ALA A 52 12.12 -9.52 -5.15
CA ALA A 52 10.90 -10.11 -5.70
C ALA A 52 9.63 -9.40 -5.19
N VAL A 53 9.60 -9.10 -3.88
CA VAL A 53 8.48 -8.37 -3.29
C VAL A 53 8.32 -7.01 -3.94
N GLN A 54 9.43 -6.31 -4.16
CA GLN A 54 9.43 -4.99 -4.75
C GLN A 54 9.00 -5.02 -6.22
N GLU A 55 9.48 -6.01 -6.97
CA GLU A 55 9.09 -6.21 -8.37
C GLU A 55 7.60 -6.48 -8.52
N ARG A 56 7.05 -7.32 -7.66
CA ARG A 56 5.61 -7.63 -7.68
C ARG A 56 4.78 -6.39 -7.38
N ARG A 57 5.24 -5.55 -6.46
CA ARG A 57 4.56 -4.30 -6.15
C ARG A 57 4.57 -3.34 -7.33
N LEU A 58 5.71 -3.25 -8.02
CA LEU A 58 5.86 -2.40 -9.19
C LEU A 58 4.98 -2.88 -10.34
N GLU A 59 4.95 -4.18 -10.58
CA GLU A 59 4.10 -4.76 -11.62
C GLU A 59 2.61 -4.54 -11.34
N ALA A 60 2.21 -4.67 -10.07
CA ALA A 60 0.83 -4.41 -9.67
C ALA A 60 0.44 -2.95 -9.92
N ALA A 61 1.34 -2.02 -9.60
CA ALA A 61 1.11 -0.59 -9.82
C ALA A 61 1.00 -0.27 -11.32
N LYS A 62 1.88 -0.84 -12.14
CA LYS A 62 1.84 -0.66 -13.59
C LYS A 62 0.56 -1.21 -14.19
N LYS A 63 0.13 -2.37 -13.72
CA LYS A 63 -1.10 -2.99 -14.17
C LYS A 63 -2.31 -2.12 -13.83
N ALA A 64 -2.38 -1.62 -12.61
CA ALA A 64 -3.46 -0.76 -12.16
C ALA A 64 -3.52 0.52 -13.00
N GLU A 65 -2.38 1.14 -13.27
CA GLU A 65 -2.29 2.34 -14.08
C GLU A 65 -2.75 2.08 -15.53
N ARG A 66 -2.29 0.98 -16.11
CA ARG A 66 -2.68 0.59 -17.45
C ARG A 66 -4.18 0.31 -17.53
N ASP A 67 -4.71 -0.42 -16.58
CA ASP A 67 -6.14 -0.77 -16.55
C ASP A 67 -7.01 0.48 -16.37
N ALA A 68 -6.58 1.40 -15.53
CA ALA A 68 -7.28 2.68 -15.35
C ALA A 68 -7.31 3.49 -16.63
N LEU A 69 -6.20 3.52 -17.35
CA LEU A 69 -6.10 4.24 -18.61
C LEU A 69 -6.97 3.60 -19.68
N ARG A 70 -6.97 2.29 -19.78
CA ARG A 70 -7.83 1.55 -20.69
C ARG A 70 -9.30 1.80 -20.41
N ASP A 71 -9.66 1.82 -19.12
CA ASP A 71 -11.02 2.08 -18.69
C ASP A 71 -11.47 3.48 -19.11
N THR A 72 -10.60 4.46 -18.91
CA THR A 72 -10.87 5.84 -19.31
C THR A 72 -11.12 5.95 -20.82
N TYR A 73 -10.29 5.30 -21.60
CA TYR A 73 -10.44 5.32 -23.07
C TYR A 73 -11.69 4.57 -23.52
N ALA A 74 -11.96 3.43 -22.93
CA ALA A 74 -13.14 2.65 -23.25
C ALA A 74 -14.40 3.45 -22.96
N HIS A 75 -14.43 4.15 -21.82
CA HIS A 75 -15.56 4.99 -21.45
C HIS A 75 -15.75 6.15 -22.43
N ALA A 76 -14.65 6.82 -22.79
CA ALA A 76 -14.69 7.94 -23.72
C ALA A 76 -15.18 7.51 -25.10
N LEU A 77 -14.86 6.29 -25.52
CA LEU A 77 -15.28 5.73 -26.78
C LEU A 77 -16.62 5.01 -26.70
N GLN A 78 -17.23 5.01 -25.52
CA GLN A 78 -18.49 4.32 -25.27
C GLN A 78 -18.40 2.82 -25.55
N LEU A 79 -17.26 2.24 -25.24
CA LEU A 79 -17.06 0.81 -25.34
C LEU A 79 -17.51 0.15 -24.05
N ASP A 80 -18.36 -0.85 -24.17
CA ASP A 80 -18.78 -1.62 -23.02
C ASP A 80 -18.09 -2.97 -23.06
N LEU A 81 -17.01 -3.09 -22.30
CA LEU A 81 -16.18 -4.29 -22.29
C LEU A 81 -16.86 -5.50 -21.68
N PHE A 82 -17.87 -5.27 -20.86
CA PHE A 82 -18.56 -6.35 -20.18
C PHE A 82 -19.85 -6.79 -20.88
N ALA A 83 -20.59 -5.85 -21.41
CA ALA A 83 -21.81 -6.14 -22.12
C ALA A 83 -21.55 -6.77 -23.48
N LYS A 84 -20.35 -6.64 -23.96
CA LYS A 84 -19.98 -7.15 -25.26
C LYS A 84 -20.09 -8.66 -25.37
N ALA A 85 -20.05 -9.33 -24.25
CA ALA A 85 -20.20 -10.77 -24.22
C ALA A 85 -21.60 -11.24 -24.55
N ALA A 86 -22.55 -10.34 -24.46
CA ALA A 86 -23.95 -10.69 -24.72
C ALA A 86 -24.22 -10.88 -26.20
#